data_ab8697a73953909f2069223822d29705
#
_entry.id   ab8697a73953909f2069223822d29705
#
_cell.length_a   1.000
_cell.length_b   1.000
_cell.length_c   1.000
_cell.angle_alpha   90.00
_cell.angle_beta   90.00
_cell.angle_gamma   90.00
#
_symmetry.space_group_name_H-M   'P 1'
#
loop_
_entity.id
_entity.type
_entity.pdbx_description
1 polymer ?
#
loop_
_entity_poly.entity_id
_entity_poly.type
_entity_poly.pdbx_seq_one_letter_code
_entity_poly.pdbx_strand_id
1 'polypeptide(L)'
;LVPEAEHKQMFETNYFGVVRCIQAVLPSMRERQTGSIVNITSAVGLQATPNQIAYSASKWALECLGEALAHEVYRFGVRVVNVEPGVIMTSIFENSAEQTRYDKTSPYQPIMRRNGKVFSAGFKRAVSPDLVAETILESITTDDYKLRWPVGPDAEGFMAARTTVPSEDWIAMGADLTDDEYNEKFKSMFGIDI
;
A
#
# COMPACT_ATOMS: atom_id res chain seq x y z
N LEU A 1 4.21 19.73 -2.49
CA LEU A 1 4.67 18.59 -3.28
C LEU A 1 6.12 18.26 -2.92
N VAL A 2 6.44 16.98 -2.79
CA VAL A 2 7.82 16.55 -2.56
C VAL A 2 8.68 16.78 -3.81
N PRO A 3 9.99 17.07 -3.67
CA PRO A 3 10.90 17.24 -4.79
C PRO A 3 11.00 15.98 -5.67
N GLU A 4 11.29 16.17 -6.97
CA GLU A 4 11.47 15.08 -7.93
C GLU A 4 12.52 14.05 -7.47
N ALA A 5 13.57 14.51 -6.81
CA ALA A 5 14.63 13.64 -6.29
C ALA A 5 14.09 12.62 -5.27
N GLU A 6 13.14 13.00 -4.42
CA GLU A 6 12.51 12.10 -3.44
C GLU A 6 11.61 11.07 -4.14
N HIS A 7 10.91 11.47 -5.22
CA HIS A 7 10.17 10.51 -6.07
C HIS A 7 11.12 9.47 -6.68
N LYS A 8 12.24 9.91 -7.26
CA LYS A 8 13.23 9.00 -7.85
C LYS A 8 13.81 8.03 -6.83
N GLN A 9 14.17 8.52 -5.65
CA GLN A 9 14.71 7.69 -4.58
C GLN A 9 13.67 6.64 -4.10
N MET A 10 12.41 7.04 -3.95
CA MET A 10 11.32 6.14 -3.57
C MET A 10 11.12 5.03 -4.61
N PHE A 11 11.10 5.39 -5.90
CA PHE A 11 10.99 4.42 -6.99
C PHE A 11 12.23 3.53 -7.10
N GLU A 12 13.43 4.07 -6.90
CA GLU A 12 14.67 3.30 -6.94
C GLU A 12 14.64 2.14 -5.93
N THR A 13 14.14 2.41 -4.72
CA THR A 13 14.03 1.40 -3.67
C THR A 13 12.83 0.49 -3.88
N ASN A 14 11.62 1.07 -3.99
CA ASN A 14 10.36 0.31 -3.89
C ASN A 14 9.97 -0.39 -5.19
N TYR A 15 10.49 0.05 -6.34
CA TYR A 15 10.14 -0.50 -7.65
C TYR A 15 11.36 -1.10 -8.36
N PHE A 16 12.36 -0.30 -8.70
CA PHE A 16 13.51 -0.79 -9.45
C PHE A 16 14.34 -1.82 -8.68
N GLY A 17 14.46 -1.68 -7.35
CA GLY A 17 15.06 -2.70 -6.49
C GLY A 17 14.35 -4.04 -6.63
N VAL A 18 13.02 -4.05 -6.60
CA VAL A 18 12.21 -5.26 -6.77
C VAL A 18 12.37 -5.84 -8.18
N VAL A 19 12.35 -5.00 -9.23
CA VAL A 19 12.60 -5.45 -10.62
C VAL A 19 13.94 -6.19 -10.73
N ARG A 20 15.00 -5.64 -10.14
CA ARG A 20 16.34 -6.30 -10.14
C ARG A 20 16.32 -7.65 -9.43
N CYS A 21 15.65 -7.75 -8.28
CA CYS A 21 15.50 -9.03 -7.56
C CYS A 21 14.73 -10.05 -8.40
N ILE A 22 13.62 -9.66 -9.00
CA ILE A 22 12.82 -10.53 -9.87
C ILE A 22 13.64 -11.02 -11.06
N GLN A 23 14.35 -10.12 -11.75
CA GLN A 23 15.21 -10.47 -12.89
C GLN A 23 16.31 -11.48 -12.51
N ALA A 24 16.84 -11.40 -11.30
CA ALA A 24 17.87 -12.31 -10.82
C ALA A 24 17.35 -13.72 -10.54
N VAL A 25 16.12 -13.87 -10.01
CA VAL A 25 15.61 -15.17 -9.56
C VAL A 25 14.70 -15.86 -10.59
N LEU A 26 14.00 -15.09 -11.42
CA LEU A 26 12.97 -15.60 -12.32
C LEU A 26 13.48 -16.63 -13.35
N PRO A 27 14.66 -16.48 -14.00
CA PRO A 27 15.16 -17.47 -14.95
C PRO A 27 15.22 -18.87 -14.35
N SER A 28 15.81 -19.00 -13.17
CA SER A 28 15.92 -20.28 -12.46
C SER A 28 14.56 -20.85 -12.01
N MET A 29 13.63 -19.99 -11.54
CA MET A 29 12.28 -20.43 -11.19
C MET A 29 11.53 -20.96 -12.41
N ARG A 30 11.66 -20.28 -13.56
CA ARG A 30 11.05 -20.70 -14.81
C ARG A 30 11.61 -22.03 -15.34
N GLU A 31 12.94 -22.23 -15.25
CA GLU A 31 13.58 -23.48 -15.68
C GLU A 31 13.11 -24.69 -14.88
N ARG A 32 13.04 -24.57 -13.55
CA ARG A 32 12.58 -25.65 -12.68
C ARG A 32 11.05 -25.74 -12.56
N GLN A 33 10.32 -24.82 -13.20
CA GLN A 33 8.85 -24.74 -13.22
C GLN A 33 8.23 -24.69 -11.81
N THR A 34 8.89 -24.01 -10.88
CA THR A 34 8.41 -23.80 -9.52
C THR A 34 9.09 -22.59 -8.89
N GLY A 35 8.36 -21.87 -8.06
CA GLY A 35 8.86 -20.75 -7.31
C GLY A 35 7.72 -19.84 -6.83
N SER A 36 8.04 -18.98 -5.86
CA SER A 36 7.11 -17.97 -5.38
C SER A 36 7.81 -16.61 -5.29
N ILE A 37 7.15 -15.58 -5.80
CA ILE A 37 7.56 -14.19 -5.72
C ILE A 37 6.51 -13.47 -4.88
N VAL A 38 6.92 -12.93 -3.73
CA VAL A 38 6.04 -12.19 -2.83
C VAL A 38 6.46 -10.73 -2.83
N ASN A 39 5.62 -9.87 -3.39
CA ASN A 39 5.82 -8.43 -3.37
C ASN A 39 5.14 -7.86 -2.13
N ILE A 40 5.89 -7.17 -1.28
CA ILE A 40 5.32 -6.42 -0.17
C ILE A 40 4.93 -5.04 -0.69
N THR A 41 3.68 -4.90 -1.05
CA THR A 41 3.11 -3.67 -1.59
C THR A 41 2.61 -2.76 -0.46
N SER A 42 1.38 -2.34 -0.47
CA SER A 42 0.71 -1.60 0.62
C SER A 42 -0.77 -1.41 0.27
N ALA A 43 -1.61 -1.19 1.26
CA ALA A 43 -2.98 -0.72 1.09
C ALA A 43 -3.06 0.55 0.21
N VAL A 44 -2.08 1.46 0.32
CA VAL A 44 -2.01 2.67 -0.52
C VAL A 44 -1.51 2.40 -1.94
N GLY A 45 -1.12 1.18 -2.26
CA GLY A 45 -0.86 0.71 -3.63
C GLY A 45 -2.14 0.52 -4.45
N LEU A 46 -3.32 0.50 -3.82
CA LEU A 46 -4.61 0.39 -4.47
C LEU A 46 -5.50 1.61 -4.23
N GLN A 47 -5.38 2.25 -3.08
CA GLN A 47 -6.12 3.47 -2.72
C GLN A 47 -5.12 4.56 -2.33
N ALA A 48 -4.83 5.48 -3.26
CA ALA A 48 -3.88 6.57 -3.00
C ALA A 48 -4.40 7.51 -1.91
N THR A 49 -3.53 7.84 -0.96
CA THR A 49 -3.83 8.79 0.12
C THR A 49 -3.10 10.13 -0.10
N PRO A 50 -3.69 11.26 0.29
CA PRO A 50 -3.03 12.56 0.16
C PRO A 50 -1.73 12.61 0.99
N ASN A 51 -0.83 13.51 0.62
CA ASN A 51 0.48 13.74 1.23
C ASN A 51 1.49 12.57 1.14
N GLN A 52 1.15 11.50 0.42
CA GLN A 52 2.00 10.32 0.20
C GLN A 52 2.20 9.99 -1.28
N ILE A 53 2.17 10.99 -2.15
CA ILE A 53 2.13 10.81 -3.61
C ILE A 53 3.27 9.91 -4.09
N ALA A 54 4.52 10.19 -3.70
CA ALA A 54 5.69 9.41 -4.14
C ALA A 54 5.62 7.95 -3.68
N TYR A 55 5.24 7.74 -2.42
CA TYR A 55 5.10 6.41 -1.85
C TYR A 55 3.94 5.64 -2.50
N SER A 56 2.75 6.23 -2.53
CA SER A 56 1.58 5.60 -3.16
C SER A 56 1.86 5.25 -4.62
N ALA A 57 2.44 6.18 -5.40
CA ALA A 57 2.78 5.93 -6.79
C ALA A 57 3.77 4.77 -6.96
N SER A 58 4.80 4.66 -6.09
CA SER A 58 5.75 3.55 -6.14
C SER A 58 5.09 2.20 -5.81
N LYS A 59 4.15 2.18 -4.86
CA LYS A 59 3.40 0.96 -4.50
C LYS A 59 2.35 0.59 -5.55
N TRP A 60 1.72 1.55 -6.20
CA TRP A 60 0.87 1.31 -7.37
C TRP A 60 1.64 0.70 -8.54
N ALA A 61 2.85 1.21 -8.81
CA ALA A 61 3.72 0.62 -9.81
C ALA A 61 4.09 -0.83 -9.47
N LEU A 62 4.32 -1.13 -8.19
CA LEU A 62 4.62 -2.49 -7.73
C LEU A 62 3.39 -3.41 -7.82
N GLU A 63 2.18 -2.91 -7.53
CA GLU A 63 0.93 -3.66 -7.75
C GLU A 63 0.77 -4.05 -9.23
N CYS A 64 0.94 -3.07 -10.13
CA CYS A 64 0.89 -3.30 -11.57
C CYS A 64 1.93 -4.33 -12.03
N LEU A 65 3.19 -4.21 -11.54
CA LEU A 65 4.25 -5.17 -11.84
C LEU A 65 3.85 -6.59 -11.41
N GLY A 66 3.34 -6.75 -10.18
CA GLY A 66 2.94 -8.05 -9.65
C GLY A 66 1.81 -8.68 -10.46
N GLU A 67 0.80 -7.89 -10.82
CA GLU A 67 -0.35 -8.34 -11.61
C GLU A 67 0.08 -8.79 -13.02
N ALA A 68 0.86 -7.99 -13.73
CA ALA A 68 1.34 -8.32 -15.06
C ALA A 68 2.27 -9.56 -15.01
N LEU A 69 3.22 -9.58 -14.08
CA LEU A 69 4.15 -10.70 -13.92
C LEU A 69 3.42 -11.99 -13.60
N ALA A 70 2.42 -11.96 -12.72
CA ALA A 70 1.62 -13.14 -12.39
C ALA A 70 1.03 -13.81 -13.63
N HIS A 71 0.47 -13.00 -14.54
CA HIS A 71 -0.06 -13.49 -15.80
C HIS A 71 1.05 -14.08 -16.71
N GLU A 72 2.17 -13.40 -16.84
CA GLU A 72 3.26 -13.82 -17.72
C GLU A 72 3.91 -15.14 -17.28
N VAL A 73 4.01 -15.38 -15.97
CA VAL A 73 4.75 -16.54 -15.42
C VAL A 73 3.85 -17.71 -15.00
N TYR A 74 2.52 -17.53 -15.04
CA TYR A 74 1.56 -18.54 -14.59
C TYR A 74 1.79 -19.92 -15.22
N ARG A 75 2.04 -19.98 -16.53
CA ARG A 75 2.31 -21.23 -17.27
C ARG A 75 3.58 -21.94 -16.85
N PHE A 76 4.47 -21.27 -16.13
CA PHE A 76 5.74 -21.85 -15.66
C PHE A 76 5.66 -22.36 -14.21
N GLY A 77 4.46 -22.41 -13.61
CA GLY A 77 4.30 -22.83 -12.24
C GLY A 77 4.93 -21.87 -11.20
N VAL A 78 5.22 -20.64 -11.60
CA VAL A 78 5.72 -19.60 -10.68
C VAL A 78 4.54 -18.82 -10.14
N ARG A 79 4.42 -18.83 -8.82
CA ARG A 79 3.39 -18.06 -8.09
C ARG A 79 3.88 -16.65 -7.85
N VAL A 80 3.05 -15.66 -8.15
CA VAL A 80 3.30 -14.25 -7.79
C VAL A 80 2.16 -13.77 -6.89
N VAL A 81 2.48 -13.16 -5.77
CA VAL A 81 1.49 -12.58 -4.85
C VAL A 81 1.91 -11.18 -4.44
N ASN A 82 0.93 -10.33 -4.24
CA ASN A 82 1.06 -9.02 -3.65
C ASN A 82 0.47 -9.08 -2.23
N VAL A 83 1.28 -8.77 -1.23
CA VAL A 83 0.82 -8.62 0.15
C VAL A 83 0.68 -7.13 0.40
N GLU A 84 -0.50 -6.69 0.83
CA GLU A 84 -0.86 -5.29 1.00
C GLU A 84 -1.03 -4.95 2.49
N PRO A 85 0.06 -4.67 3.23
CA PRO A 85 -0.06 -4.27 4.62
C PRO A 85 -0.71 -2.89 4.75
N GLY A 86 -1.58 -2.75 5.76
CA GLY A 86 -2.00 -1.48 6.30
C GLY A 86 -0.97 -0.89 7.26
N VAL A 87 -1.42 -0.39 8.42
CA VAL A 87 -0.51 0.10 9.46
C VAL A 87 0.02 -1.07 10.29
N ILE A 88 1.32 -1.30 10.21
CA ILE A 88 2.04 -2.38 10.91
C ILE A 88 2.97 -1.78 11.95
N MET A 89 2.99 -2.31 13.17
CA MET A 89 3.86 -1.85 14.26
C MET A 89 5.32 -2.20 13.98
N THR A 90 6.03 -1.29 13.34
CA THR A 90 7.46 -1.42 13.00
C THR A 90 8.18 -0.09 13.19
N SER A 91 9.51 -0.10 13.18
CA SER A 91 10.35 1.10 13.23
C SER A 91 10.27 2.00 11.98
N ILE A 92 9.52 1.62 10.94
CA ILE A 92 9.36 2.43 9.73
C ILE A 92 8.82 3.83 10.03
N PHE A 93 7.98 3.95 11.06
CA PHE A 93 7.37 5.22 11.46
C PHE A 93 8.33 6.12 12.22
N GLU A 94 9.25 5.56 13.01
CA GLU A 94 10.32 6.31 13.64
C GLU A 94 11.22 6.93 12.58
N ASN A 95 11.61 6.14 11.58
CA ASN A 95 12.43 6.59 10.46
C ASN A 95 11.72 7.63 9.57
N SER A 96 10.40 7.54 9.42
CA SER A 96 9.64 8.49 8.59
C SER A 96 9.29 9.79 9.32
N ALA A 97 9.20 9.78 10.65
CA ALA A 97 8.91 10.96 11.45
C ALA A 97 10.01 12.04 11.29
N GLU A 98 11.27 11.64 11.14
CA GLU A 98 12.40 12.55 10.90
C GLU A 98 12.32 13.23 9.52
N GLN A 99 11.63 12.63 8.56
CA GLN A 99 11.48 13.14 7.19
C GLN A 99 10.19 13.96 7.01
N THR A 100 9.27 13.91 7.97
CA THR A 100 7.99 14.59 7.85
C THR A 100 8.15 16.10 8.07
N ARG A 101 7.96 16.86 6.98
CA ARG A 101 7.96 18.33 7.01
C ARG A 101 6.54 18.83 7.26
N TYR A 102 6.25 19.22 8.50
CA TYR A 102 4.98 19.83 8.84
C TYR A 102 5.09 21.35 8.81
N ASP A 103 4.50 21.98 7.80
CA ASP A 103 4.42 23.44 7.67
C ASP A 103 3.00 23.91 7.98
N LYS A 104 2.85 24.64 9.10
CA LYS A 104 1.57 25.21 9.56
C LYS A 104 1.04 26.30 8.63
N THR A 105 1.89 26.89 7.79
CA THR A 105 1.53 27.98 6.86
C THR A 105 1.17 27.44 5.47
N SER A 106 1.34 26.15 5.23
CA SER A 106 1.03 25.51 3.96
C SER A 106 -0.45 25.58 3.64
N PRO A 107 -0.85 25.92 2.40
CA PRO A 107 -2.25 25.84 1.98
C PRO A 107 -2.82 24.40 2.03
N TYR A 108 -1.95 23.39 2.12
CA TYR A 108 -2.32 21.97 2.26
C TYR A 108 -2.46 21.51 3.73
N GLN A 109 -2.28 22.41 4.69
CA GLN A 109 -2.30 22.09 6.12
C GLN A 109 -3.61 21.36 6.55
N PRO A 110 -4.82 21.73 6.11
CA PRO A 110 -6.03 21.02 6.49
C PRO A 110 -6.01 19.55 6.05
N ILE A 111 -5.54 19.26 4.83
CA ILE A 111 -5.41 17.90 4.31
C ILE A 111 -4.34 17.13 5.07
N MET A 112 -3.19 17.76 5.36
CA MET A 112 -2.11 17.16 6.15
C MET A 112 -2.60 16.75 7.55
N ARG A 113 -3.38 17.62 8.20
CA ARG A 113 -3.96 17.34 9.52
C ARG A 113 -4.94 16.16 9.49
N ARG A 114 -5.83 16.12 8.50
CA ARG A 114 -6.78 15.01 8.31
C ARG A 114 -6.05 13.70 8.05
N ASN A 115 -5.05 13.70 7.18
CA ASN A 115 -4.23 12.52 6.93
C ASN A 115 -3.50 12.05 8.21
N GLY A 116 -3.01 12.98 9.03
CA GLY A 116 -2.45 12.68 10.35
C GLY A 116 -3.44 11.99 11.30
N LYS A 117 -4.72 12.37 11.27
CA LYS A 117 -5.78 11.69 12.03
C LYS A 117 -6.00 10.26 11.53
N VAL A 118 -6.07 10.06 10.21
CA VAL A 118 -6.18 8.72 9.61
C VAL A 118 -5.04 7.82 10.07
N PHE A 119 -3.80 8.32 10.03
CA PHE A 119 -2.64 7.58 10.54
C PHE A 119 -2.74 7.30 12.04
N SER A 120 -3.10 8.29 12.85
CA SER A 120 -3.27 8.11 14.30
C SER A 120 -4.32 7.07 14.63
N ALA A 121 -5.41 7.03 13.89
CA ALA A 121 -6.44 6.00 14.03
C ALA A 121 -5.94 4.63 13.55
N GLY A 122 -5.15 4.59 12.48
CA GLY A 122 -4.48 3.37 12.01
C GLY A 122 -3.54 2.79 13.06
N PHE A 123 -2.76 3.62 13.74
CA PHE A 123 -1.88 3.17 14.84
C PHE A 123 -2.62 2.48 15.99
N LYS A 124 -3.82 2.94 16.32
CA LYS A 124 -4.63 2.30 17.38
C LYS A 124 -5.09 0.89 17.00
N ARG A 125 -5.08 0.58 15.72
CA ARG A 125 -5.51 -0.70 15.12
C ARG A 125 -4.37 -1.44 14.44
N ALA A 126 -3.14 -0.91 14.57
CA ALA A 126 -1.97 -1.50 13.94
C ALA A 126 -1.77 -2.94 14.38
N VAL A 127 -1.43 -3.78 13.43
CA VAL A 127 -1.20 -5.20 13.68
C VAL A 127 0.30 -5.51 13.79
N SER A 128 0.61 -6.68 14.38
CA SER A 128 1.99 -7.15 14.51
C SER A 128 2.62 -7.48 13.16
N PRO A 129 3.93 -7.29 12.98
CA PRO A 129 4.68 -7.84 11.86
C PRO A 129 4.53 -9.36 11.68
N ASP A 130 4.26 -10.09 12.77
CA ASP A 130 4.03 -11.54 12.72
C ASP A 130 2.82 -11.89 11.86
N LEU A 131 1.74 -11.09 11.91
CA LEU A 131 0.57 -11.30 11.06
C LEU A 131 0.92 -11.16 9.56
N VAL A 132 1.83 -10.23 9.22
CA VAL A 132 2.32 -10.11 7.83
C VAL A 132 3.11 -11.34 7.45
N ALA A 133 3.97 -11.85 8.34
CA ALA A 133 4.76 -13.05 8.10
C ALA A 133 3.88 -14.31 7.94
N GLU A 134 2.85 -14.46 8.77
CA GLU A 134 1.85 -15.52 8.66
C GLU A 134 1.10 -15.46 7.33
N THR A 135 0.67 -14.26 6.92
CA THR A 135 0.01 -14.04 5.62
C THR A 135 0.93 -14.37 4.45
N ILE A 136 2.20 -14.01 4.53
CA ILE A 136 3.20 -14.39 3.51
C ILE A 136 3.30 -15.92 3.44
N LEU A 137 3.44 -16.60 4.57
CA LEU A 137 3.54 -18.06 4.60
C LEU A 137 2.26 -18.68 4.01
N GLU A 138 1.09 -18.25 4.42
CA GLU A 138 -0.18 -18.73 3.87
C GLU A 138 -0.25 -18.52 2.36
N SER A 139 0.11 -17.33 1.87
CA SER A 139 0.05 -16.99 0.44
C SER A 139 0.88 -17.88 -0.47
N ILE A 140 1.95 -18.48 0.05
CA ILE A 140 2.83 -19.37 -0.72
C ILE A 140 2.57 -20.86 -0.49
N THR A 141 1.82 -21.22 0.56
CA THR A 141 1.55 -22.63 0.93
C THR A 141 0.14 -23.08 0.60
N THR A 142 -0.83 -22.17 0.47
CA THR A 142 -2.23 -22.51 0.13
C THR A 142 -2.36 -23.03 -1.30
N ASP A 143 -3.31 -23.94 -1.52
CA ASP A 143 -3.70 -24.39 -2.86
C ASP A 143 -4.57 -23.33 -3.58
N ASP A 144 -5.26 -22.47 -2.83
CA ASP A 144 -6.07 -21.38 -3.37
C ASP A 144 -5.18 -20.23 -3.83
N TYR A 145 -5.03 -20.10 -5.16
CA TYR A 145 -4.27 -18.99 -5.72
C TYR A 145 -5.09 -17.72 -5.78
N LYS A 146 -4.65 -16.71 -5.06
CA LYS A 146 -5.10 -15.33 -5.22
C LYS A 146 -3.90 -14.40 -5.28
N LEU A 147 -4.01 -13.33 -6.08
CA LEU A 147 -2.93 -12.37 -6.27
C LEU A 147 -2.74 -11.48 -5.04
N ARG A 148 -3.83 -10.99 -4.44
CA ARG A 148 -3.81 -9.93 -3.41
C ARG A 148 -4.15 -10.45 -2.03
N TRP A 149 -3.36 -10.02 -1.04
CA TRP A 149 -3.42 -10.45 0.35
C TRP A 149 -3.36 -9.24 1.29
N PRO A 150 -4.51 -8.56 1.54
CA PRO A 150 -4.54 -7.43 2.47
C PRO A 150 -4.25 -7.90 3.90
N VAL A 151 -3.49 -7.09 4.66
CA VAL A 151 -3.13 -7.39 6.04
C VAL A 151 -3.50 -6.23 6.95
N GLY A 152 -4.42 -6.49 7.84
CA GLY A 152 -4.95 -5.54 8.80
C GLY A 152 -6.23 -4.85 8.35
N PRO A 153 -7.03 -4.35 9.31
CA PRO A 153 -8.39 -3.88 9.06
C PRO A 153 -8.45 -2.63 8.17
N ASP A 154 -7.41 -1.82 8.16
CA ASP A 154 -7.29 -0.65 7.29
C ASP A 154 -6.99 -1.06 5.84
N ALA A 155 -6.15 -2.08 5.63
CA ALA A 155 -5.91 -2.64 4.30
C ALA A 155 -7.18 -3.26 3.71
N GLU A 156 -7.91 -4.03 4.50
CA GLU A 156 -9.20 -4.62 4.11
C GLU A 156 -10.22 -3.55 3.74
N GLY A 157 -10.33 -2.48 4.55
CA GLY A 157 -11.22 -1.35 4.30
C GLY A 157 -10.88 -0.62 2.99
N PHE A 158 -9.61 -0.35 2.74
CA PHE A 158 -9.16 0.29 1.49
C PHE A 158 -9.38 -0.59 0.26
N MET A 159 -9.14 -1.90 0.36
CA MET A 159 -9.42 -2.84 -0.73
C MET A 159 -10.91 -2.93 -1.06
N ALA A 160 -11.76 -3.02 -0.05
CA ALA A 160 -13.21 -3.02 -0.25
C ALA A 160 -13.67 -1.71 -0.90
N ALA A 161 -13.19 -0.58 -0.42
CA ALA A 161 -13.52 0.74 -0.95
C ALA A 161 -13.09 0.92 -2.42
N ARG A 162 -11.97 0.33 -2.83
CA ARG A 162 -11.48 0.43 -4.21
C ARG A 162 -12.49 -0.04 -5.25
N THR A 163 -13.33 -0.99 -4.91
CA THR A 163 -14.35 -1.54 -5.81
C THR A 163 -15.74 -0.93 -5.63
N THR A 164 -15.98 -0.24 -4.53
CA THR A 164 -17.33 0.25 -4.16
C THR A 164 -17.44 1.77 -4.10
N VAL A 165 -16.33 2.49 -3.88
CA VAL A 165 -16.32 3.95 -3.78
C VAL A 165 -15.86 4.55 -5.13
N PRO A 166 -16.70 5.38 -5.78
CA PRO A 166 -16.28 6.12 -6.97
C PRO A 166 -15.07 7.01 -6.67
N SER A 167 -14.17 7.14 -7.65
CA SER A 167 -12.98 7.99 -7.49
C SER A 167 -13.34 9.45 -7.23
N GLU A 168 -14.43 9.91 -7.81
CA GLU A 168 -14.95 11.27 -7.66
C GLU A 168 -15.38 11.56 -6.21
N ASP A 169 -15.98 10.57 -5.52
CA ASP A 169 -16.36 10.70 -4.12
C ASP A 169 -15.12 10.79 -3.21
N TRP A 170 -14.09 10.00 -3.51
CA TRP A 170 -12.82 10.11 -2.81
C TRP A 170 -12.13 11.45 -3.05
N ILE A 171 -12.13 11.96 -4.29
CA ILE A 171 -11.59 13.27 -4.64
C ILE A 171 -12.35 14.38 -3.91
N ALA A 172 -13.69 14.28 -3.83
CA ALA A 172 -14.54 15.24 -3.13
C ALA A 172 -14.25 15.35 -1.62
N MET A 173 -13.58 14.36 -1.02
CA MET A 173 -13.09 14.45 0.35
C MET A 173 -12.01 15.54 0.55
N GLY A 174 -11.42 16.03 -0.55
CA GLY A 174 -10.51 17.18 -0.54
C GLY A 174 -11.20 18.54 -0.40
N ALA A 175 -12.53 18.60 -0.40
CA ALA A 175 -13.29 19.85 -0.23
C ALA A 175 -13.13 20.46 1.17
N ASP A 176 -13.62 21.67 1.33
CA ASP A 176 -13.66 22.38 2.62
C ASP A 176 -14.79 21.82 3.50
N LEU A 177 -14.52 20.66 4.09
CA LEU A 177 -15.41 19.95 5.00
C LEU A 177 -15.06 20.30 6.46
N THR A 178 -16.03 20.25 7.35
CA THR A 178 -15.74 20.16 8.78
C THR A 178 -15.08 18.84 9.14
N ASP A 179 -14.47 18.73 10.31
CA ASP A 179 -13.86 17.48 10.75
C ASP A 179 -14.89 16.36 10.90
N ASP A 180 -16.08 16.69 11.42
CA ASP A 180 -17.16 15.70 11.62
C ASP A 180 -17.68 15.18 10.28
N GLU A 181 -17.95 16.06 9.30
CA GLU A 181 -18.33 15.64 7.95
C GLU A 181 -17.28 14.77 7.28
N TYR A 182 -15.99 15.11 7.46
CA TYR A 182 -14.90 14.31 6.92
C TYR A 182 -14.85 12.92 7.56
N ASN A 183 -14.94 12.85 8.89
CA ASN A 183 -14.88 11.60 9.65
C ASN A 183 -16.05 10.67 9.29
N GLU A 184 -17.29 11.22 9.22
CA GLU A 184 -18.47 10.45 8.84
C GLU A 184 -18.36 9.88 7.42
N LYS A 185 -17.95 10.70 6.45
CA LYS A 185 -17.72 10.26 5.07
C LYS A 185 -16.62 9.22 4.98
N PHE A 186 -15.48 9.42 5.67
CA PHE A 186 -14.38 8.49 5.68
C PHE A 186 -14.81 7.13 6.25
N LYS A 187 -15.54 7.14 7.36
CA LYS A 187 -16.10 5.92 7.95
C LYS A 187 -17.06 5.22 6.99
N SER A 188 -17.94 5.97 6.32
CA SER A 188 -18.86 5.40 5.33
C SER A 188 -18.16 4.75 4.15
N MET A 189 -17.05 5.34 3.67
CA MET A 189 -16.29 4.84 2.52
C MET A 189 -15.42 3.62 2.85
N PHE A 190 -14.75 3.65 4.01
CA PHE A 190 -13.68 2.70 4.34
C PHE A 190 -14.00 1.80 5.53
N GLY A 191 -15.12 2.01 6.21
CA GLY A 191 -15.46 1.27 7.44
C GLY A 191 -14.55 1.61 8.63
N ILE A 192 -13.80 2.71 8.57
CA ILE A 192 -12.74 3.06 9.50
C ILE A 192 -13.12 4.33 10.28
N ASP A 193 -13.14 4.25 11.61
CA ASP A 193 -13.28 5.42 12.51
C ASP A 193 -11.93 6.16 12.65
N ILE A 194 -11.93 7.50 12.47
CA ILE A 194 -10.74 8.35 12.56
C ILE A 194 -10.93 9.54 13.52
#